data_25e9785e81c6fd5cad6654d7f881c567
#
_entry.id   25e9785e81c6fd5cad6654d7f881c567
#
_cell.length_a   1.000
_cell.length_b   1.000
_cell.length_c   1.000
_cell.angle_alpha   90.00
_cell.angle_beta   90.00
_cell.angle_gamma   90.00
#
_symmetry.space_group_name_H-M   'P 1'
#
loop_
_entity.id
_entity.type
_entity.pdbx_description
1 polymer ?
#
loop_
_entity_poly.entity_id
_entity_poly.type
_entity_poly.pdbx_seq_one_letter_code
_entity_poly.pdbx_strand_id
1 'polypeptide(L)'
;MGLTVRQALKIGKLKDAVVVAGYQGLDNQILFVNIMEVPEVTRWMKGGELLVTAGFAFKDNPNSRKKLIYDLAQKHVAAFGIKPGQYFSEVPQDMIEYANEVGLPLLQLPPDAPYMDFMLPIFEILISGQLSQLKRHEQIHNCLLEALLSGGGFLSICQALYDLLGKPVYILDKSGNIINYVCGLKPEQNFSFIDLTEAWLQIDQDLLNYPPNRSRRIKSEFKGQQHDVVLVPVQADNCIAGYLLVLEDGISLDDQGLFALEYAGTISALEFSKEKAVFEAERKVRGDLLEDLISENFSLEEAVIRRASFLNFNLNVKLAVFIINIDHFEKYVIYQTNHQENHIQEIKSYIFENVHHAFLSYPGGVMLHMKSNCLIGLIRMEGEGHEKVLRQKLQEIIRNIKTRFPKINISVGVGKPYKGVRNIKNSYEEAETSLKVEQYLNGGEKVVFFQELGLYRFLYELKGSETMKTFHDEIVGKLKQYDDQNHSNMVHTLISYFKNDCNLNRTAKDLYIHKNSVIYRVKKIEEITGLKFSNPEDRFNLQLCLKLQYLIE
;
A
#
# COMPACT_ATOMS: atom_id res chain seq x y z
N MET A 1 -29.25 13.78 -20.98
CA MET A 1 -29.83 13.78 -22.37
C MET A 1 -30.30 15.18 -22.69
N GLY A 2 -29.84 15.77 -23.80
CA GLY A 2 -30.28 17.10 -24.23
C GLY A 2 -31.73 17.06 -24.75
N LEU A 3 -32.46 18.18 -24.64
CA LEU A 3 -33.82 18.34 -25.16
C LEU A 3 -33.75 18.53 -26.68
N THR A 4 -34.40 17.64 -27.47
CA THR A 4 -34.45 17.83 -28.92
C THR A 4 -35.57 18.80 -29.32
N VAL A 5 -35.48 19.39 -30.53
CA VAL A 5 -36.56 20.24 -31.09
C VAL A 5 -37.87 19.49 -31.14
N ARG A 6 -37.84 18.21 -31.56
CA ARG A 6 -38.99 17.31 -31.60
C ARG A 6 -39.66 17.13 -30.23
N GLN A 7 -38.85 17.05 -29.17
CA GLN A 7 -39.36 16.94 -27.81
C GLN A 7 -39.92 18.30 -27.33
N ALA A 8 -39.20 19.41 -27.63
CA ALA A 8 -39.64 20.75 -27.27
C ALA A 8 -41.00 21.14 -27.86
N LEU A 9 -41.31 20.66 -29.06
CA LEU A 9 -42.63 20.84 -29.69
C LEU A 9 -43.79 20.13 -28.97
N LYS A 10 -43.50 19.36 -27.91
CA LYS A 10 -44.53 18.74 -27.07
C LYS A 10 -44.74 19.49 -25.74
N ILE A 11 -44.02 20.59 -25.52
CA ILE A 11 -43.94 21.24 -24.22
C ILE A 11 -44.50 22.67 -24.29
N GLY A 12 -45.22 23.06 -23.24
CA GLY A 12 -45.74 24.42 -23.07
C GLY A 12 -46.51 24.92 -24.29
N LYS A 13 -46.32 26.18 -24.65
CA LYS A 13 -46.91 26.80 -25.84
C LYS A 13 -46.24 26.43 -27.17
N LEU A 14 -45.07 25.75 -27.13
CA LEU A 14 -44.43 25.23 -28.36
C LEU A 14 -45.22 24.06 -28.97
N LYS A 15 -46.11 23.39 -28.24
CA LYS A 15 -47.04 22.38 -28.80
C LYS A 15 -48.00 22.96 -29.86
N ASP A 16 -48.29 24.27 -29.76
CA ASP A 16 -49.16 25.02 -30.68
C ASP A 16 -48.33 25.60 -31.87
N ALA A 17 -47.00 25.43 -31.89
CA ALA A 17 -46.14 25.84 -32.98
C ALA A 17 -46.23 24.86 -34.16
N VAL A 18 -46.13 25.40 -35.37
CA VAL A 18 -46.18 24.61 -36.60
C VAL A 18 -44.74 24.59 -37.21
N VAL A 19 -44.26 23.38 -37.51
CA VAL A 19 -43.02 23.24 -38.28
C VAL A 19 -43.32 23.55 -39.74
N VAL A 20 -42.71 24.59 -40.28
CA VAL A 20 -42.97 25.03 -41.67
C VAL A 20 -41.84 24.64 -42.62
N ALA A 21 -40.65 24.36 -42.10
CA ALA A 21 -39.50 23.92 -42.90
C ALA A 21 -38.46 23.19 -42.03
N GLY A 22 -37.48 22.55 -42.67
CA GLY A 22 -36.32 21.97 -42.00
C GLY A 22 -36.58 20.73 -41.17
N TYR A 23 -37.55 19.90 -41.55
CA TYR A 23 -37.93 18.69 -40.80
C TYR A 23 -36.78 17.74 -40.49
N GLN A 24 -35.71 17.77 -41.27
CA GLN A 24 -34.53 16.92 -41.07
C GLN A 24 -33.78 17.26 -39.78
N GLY A 25 -33.85 18.51 -39.31
CA GLY A 25 -33.16 19.00 -38.11
C GLY A 25 -34.01 18.88 -36.81
N LEU A 26 -35.17 18.21 -36.81
CA LEU A 26 -36.00 18.10 -35.61
C LEU A 26 -35.34 17.34 -34.45
N ASP A 27 -34.32 16.60 -34.73
CA ASP A 27 -33.54 15.89 -33.71
C ASP A 27 -32.29 16.68 -33.21
N ASN A 28 -32.15 17.95 -33.69
CA ASN A 28 -31.15 18.86 -33.14
C ASN A 28 -31.40 19.13 -31.64
N GLN A 29 -30.32 19.20 -30.86
CA GLN A 29 -30.41 19.45 -29.42
C GLN A 29 -30.54 20.93 -29.11
N ILE A 30 -31.48 21.27 -28.25
CA ILE A 30 -31.67 22.61 -27.69
C ILE A 30 -30.84 22.69 -26.40
N LEU A 31 -29.88 23.60 -26.38
CA LEU A 31 -29.03 23.89 -25.22
C LEU A 31 -29.40 25.23 -24.58
N PHE A 32 -29.91 26.17 -25.40
CA PHE A 32 -30.26 27.53 -24.99
C PHE A 32 -31.53 28.00 -25.72
N VAL A 33 -32.17 29.01 -25.14
CA VAL A 33 -33.26 29.76 -25.83
C VAL A 33 -32.90 31.20 -25.84
N ASN A 34 -32.91 31.81 -27.00
CA ASN A 34 -32.57 33.24 -27.18
C ASN A 34 -33.66 33.95 -28.00
N ILE A 35 -33.78 35.29 -27.76
CA ILE A 35 -34.66 36.18 -28.53
C ILE A 35 -33.79 36.96 -29.50
N MET A 36 -34.20 37.02 -30.76
CA MET A 36 -33.57 37.82 -31.78
C MET A 36 -34.22 39.20 -31.88
N GLU A 37 -33.47 40.23 -31.52
CA GLU A 37 -33.87 41.65 -31.63
C GLU A 37 -33.10 42.38 -32.74
N VAL A 38 -31.90 41.95 -33.07
CA VAL A 38 -31.00 42.61 -34.05
C VAL A 38 -30.53 41.61 -35.13
N PRO A 39 -30.24 42.09 -36.38
CA PRO A 39 -29.76 41.24 -37.46
C PRO A 39 -28.41 40.53 -37.19
N GLU A 40 -27.53 41.17 -36.42
CA GLU A 40 -26.19 40.64 -36.15
C GLU A 40 -26.13 39.60 -35.01
N VAL A 41 -27.30 39.08 -34.56
CA VAL A 41 -27.38 38.09 -33.45
C VAL A 41 -26.46 36.89 -33.67
N THR A 42 -26.22 36.49 -34.93
CA THR A 42 -25.38 35.38 -35.31
C THR A 42 -23.92 35.50 -34.81
N ARG A 43 -23.45 36.75 -34.52
CA ARG A 43 -22.10 36.99 -33.97
C ARG A 43 -21.92 36.39 -32.55
N TRP A 44 -23.01 36.27 -31.78
CA TRP A 44 -22.98 35.78 -30.39
C TRP A 44 -23.49 34.37 -30.24
N MET A 45 -23.90 33.70 -31.32
CA MET A 45 -24.38 32.34 -31.30
C MET A 45 -23.25 31.35 -31.02
N LYS A 46 -23.53 30.38 -30.14
CA LYS A 46 -22.60 29.31 -29.73
C LYS A 46 -22.96 27.95 -30.33
N GLY A 47 -24.14 27.83 -30.91
CA GLY A 47 -24.72 26.60 -31.40
C GLY A 47 -25.70 25.96 -30.37
N GLY A 48 -26.70 25.25 -30.87
CA GLY A 48 -27.71 24.63 -30.03
C GLY A 48 -28.79 25.58 -29.48
N GLU A 49 -28.92 26.80 -30.02
CA GLU A 49 -29.98 27.72 -29.60
C GLU A 49 -31.33 27.39 -30.30
N LEU A 50 -32.44 27.48 -29.53
CA LEU A 50 -33.75 27.80 -30.08
C LEU A 50 -33.86 29.34 -30.14
N LEU A 51 -33.74 29.89 -31.33
CA LEU A 51 -33.85 31.35 -31.54
C LEU A 51 -35.28 31.72 -31.87
N VAL A 52 -35.85 32.69 -31.16
CA VAL A 52 -37.25 33.14 -31.36
C VAL A 52 -37.25 34.63 -31.71
N THR A 53 -38.17 35.06 -32.63
CA THR A 53 -38.25 36.44 -33.07
C THR A 53 -39.65 36.82 -33.56
N ALA A 54 -39.99 38.12 -33.54
CA ALA A 54 -41.14 38.65 -34.25
C ALA A 54 -40.83 39.04 -35.72
N GLY A 55 -39.51 39.02 -36.12
CA GLY A 55 -39.10 39.27 -37.49
C GLY A 55 -38.73 40.72 -37.81
N PHE A 56 -38.70 41.63 -36.85
CA PHE A 56 -38.35 43.03 -37.07
C PHE A 56 -37.01 43.23 -37.83
N ALA A 57 -36.01 42.43 -37.46
CA ALA A 57 -34.67 42.56 -37.99
C ALA A 57 -34.51 42.30 -39.50
N PHE A 58 -35.46 41.62 -40.13
CA PHE A 58 -35.38 41.25 -41.54
C PHE A 58 -36.71 41.53 -42.34
N LYS A 59 -37.60 42.34 -41.79
CA LYS A 59 -38.91 42.64 -42.39
C LYS A 59 -38.84 43.28 -43.77
N ASP A 60 -37.88 44.23 -43.99
CA ASP A 60 -37.80 45.10 -45.16
C ASP A 60 -36.84 44.61 -46.27
N ASN A 61 -36.04 43.56 -46.00
CA ASN A 61 -34.99 43.11 -46.93
C ASN A 61 -34.97 41.59 -47.17
N PRO A 62 -35.47 41.13 -48.34
CA PRO A 62 -35.43 39.70 -48.67
C PRO A 62 -34.05 39.06 -48.72
N ASN A 63 -33.00 39.83 -49.17
CA ASN A 63 -31.64 39.32 -49.25
C ASN A 63 -31.03 39.05 -47.86
N SER A 64 -31.46 39.81 -46.86
CA SER A 64 -31.02 39.58 -45.46
C SER A 64 -31.60 38.32 -44.88
N ARG A 65 -32.79 37.85 -45.32
CA ARG A 65 -33.44 36.65 -44.87
C ARG A 65 -32.67 35.41 -45.30
N LYS A 66 -32.21 35.36 -46.56
CA LYS A 66 -31.40 34.28 -47.09
C LYS A 66 -30.11 34.15 -46.27
N LYS A 67 -29.37 35.29 -46.13
CA LYS A 67 -28.12 35.33 -45.39
C LYS A 67 -28.34 34.86 -43.94
N LEU A 68 -29.39 35.34 -43.27
CA LEU A 68 -29.68 34.95 -41.88
C LEU A 68 -29.89 33.43 -41.73
N ILE A 69 -30.68 32.79 -42.59
CA ILE A 69 -30.93 31.36 -42.52
C ILE A 69 -29.62 30.54 -42.68
N TYR A 70 -28.77 30.94 -43.65
CA TYR A 70 -27.47 30.26 -43.86
C TYR A 70 -26.53 30.50 -42.70
N ASP A 71 -26.45 31.73 -42.17
CA ASP A 71 -25.60 32.05 -41.01
C ASP A 71 -26.02 31.29 -39.75
N LEU A 72 -27.37 31.15 -39.51
CA LEU A 72 -27.89 30.36 -38.40
C LEU A 72 -27.57 28.85 -38.54
N ALA A 73 -27.70 28.30 -39.75
CA ALA A 73 -27.35 26.93 -40.03
C ALA A 73 -25.83 26.65 -39.84
N GLN A 74 -24.97 27.56 -40.32
CA GLN A 74 -23.51 27.46 -40.12
C GLN A 74 -23.13 27.52 -38.64
N LYS A 75 -23.89 28.23 -37.84
CA LYS A 75 -23.71 28.33 -36.39
C LYS A 75 -24.35 27.18 -35.62
N HIS A 76 -24.89 26.17 -36.31
CA HIS A 76 -25.52 25.00 -35.69
C HIS A 76 -26.65 25.37 -34.71
N VAL A 77 -27.46 26.39 -35.05
CA VAL A 77 -28.66 26.79 -34.30
C VAL A 77 -29.65 25.61 -34.35
N ALA A 78 -30.23 25.25 -33.22
CA ALA A 78 -31.11 24.09 -33.11
C ALA A 78 -32.40 24.25 -33.87
N ALA A 79 -33.04 25.39 -33.73
CA ALA A 79 -34.27 25.76 -34.46
C ALA A 79 -34.46 27.29 -34.47
N PHE A 80 -35.19 27.77 -35.47
CA PHE A 80 -35.57 29.18 -35.60
C PHE A 80 -37.08 29.34 -35.57
N GLY A 81 -37.60 30.04 -34.56
CA GLY A 81 -39.01 30.30 -34.35
C GLY A 81 -39.39 31.74 -34.74
N ILE A 82 -40.33 31.90 -35.66
CA ILE A 82 -40.87 33.19 -36.04
C ILE A 82 -42.29 33.31 -35.51
N LYS A 83 -42.57 34.43 -34.82
CA LYS A 83 -43.87 34.76 -34.32
C LYS A 83 -44.56 35.75 -35.32
N PRO A 84 -45.54 35.26 -36.10
CA PRO A 84 -46.28 36.11 -37.00
C PRO A 84 -47.16 37.12 -36.24
N GLY A 85 -47.65 38.12 -36.91
CA GLY A 85 -48.60 39.10 -36.38
C GLY A 85 -48.23 40.54 -36.59
N GLN A 86 -47.09 41.02 -36.07
CA GLN A 86 -46.73 42.45 -36.11
C GLN A 86 -46.03 42.87 -37.42
N TYR A 87 -45.16 42.01 -37.99
CA TYR A 87 -44.34 42.35 -39.17
C TYR A 87 -44.61 41.42 -40.36
N PHE A 88 -45.16 40.26 -40.12
CA PHE A 88 -45.53 39.29 -41.14
C PHE A 88 -46.91 38.68 -40.75
N SER A 89 -47.81 38.46 -41.73
CA SER A 89 -49.04 37.69 -41.53
C SER A 89 -48.73 36.20 -41.36
N GLU A 90 -47.74 35.71 -42.08
CA GLU A 90 -47.26 34.31 -42.07
C GLU A 90 -45.74 34.32 -42.27
N VAL A 91 -45.09 33.17 -42.01
CA VAL A 91 -43.66 32.99 -42.26
C VAL A 91 -43.37 33.20 -43.76
N PRO A 92 -42.44 34.06 -44.17
CA PRO A 92 -42.17 34.33 -45.60
C PRO A 92 -41.74 33.07 -46.35
N GLN A 93 -42.29 32.86 -47.56
CA GLN A 93 -42.07 31.70 -48.39
C GLN A 93 -40.61 31.47 -48.75
N ASP A 94 -39.84 32.57 -49.01
CA ASP A 94 -38.43 32.55 -49.29
C ASP A 94 -37.61 31.97 -48.12
N MET A 95 -37.99 32.24 -46.89
CA MET A 95 -37.35 31.68 -45.70
C MET A 95 -37.64 30.18 -45.53
N ILE A 96 -38.85 29.72 -45.89
CA ILE A 96 -39.21 28.29 -45.88
C ILE A 96 -38.33 27.50 -46.87
N GLU A 97 -38.12 28.04 -48.08
CA GLU A 97 -37.27 27.44 -49.10
C GLU A 97 -35.84 27.31 -48.63
N TYR A 98 -35.26 28.42 -48.12
CA TYR A 98 -33.87 28.42 -47.60
C TYR A 98 -33.67 27.51 -46.39
N ALA A 99 -34.63 27.47 -45.46
CA ALA A 99 -34.57 26.61 -44.30
C ALA A 99 -34.63 25.12 -44.65
N ASN A 100 -35.42 24.75 -45.67
CA ASN A 100 -35.43 23.39 -46.20
C ASN A 100 -34.12 23.00 -46.90
N GLU A 101 -33.49 23.96 -47.63
CA GLU A 101 -32.24 23.76 -48.33
C GLU A 101 -31.09 23.41 -47.33
N VAL A 102 -31.03 24.10 -46.19
CA VAL A 102 -29.99 23.92 -45.14
C VAL A 102 -30.39 22.96 -44.03
N GLY A 103 -31.65 22.48 -44.01
CA GLY A 103 -32.15 21.56 -42.98
C GLY A 103 -32.34 22.21 -41.60
N LEU A 104 -32.48 23.55 -41.51
CA LEU A 104 -32.73 24.25 -40.26
C LEU A 104 -34.23 24.21 -39.91
N PRO A 105 -34.67 23.63 -38.77
CA PRO A 105 -36.05 23.68 -38.33
C PRO A 105 -36.56 25.10 -38.20
N LEU A 106 -37.55 25.44 -39.01
CA LEU A 106 -38.26 26.71 -38.98
C LEU A 106 -39.65 26.51 -38.39
N LEU A 107 -39.90 27.22 -37.30
CA LEU A 107 -41.14 27.08 -36.53
C LEU A 107 -41.96 28.36 -36.67
N GLN A 108 -43.23 28.21 -37.02
CA GLN A 108 -44.22 29.27 -36.90
C GLN A 108 -44.83 29.22 -35.50
N LEU A 109 -44.57 30.25 -34.69
CA LEU A 109 -45.05 30.34 -33.32
C LEU A 109 -46.45 30.92 -33.23
N PRO A 110 -47.24 30.60 -32.21
CA PRO A 110 -48.54 31.24 -31.97
C PRO A 110 -48.41 32.74 -31.82
N PRO A 111 -49.24 33.56 -32.53
CA PRO A 111 -49.09 35.02 -32.55
C PRO A 111 -49.37 35.70 -31.21
N ASP A 112 -50.24 35.11 -30.38
CA ASP A 112 -50.69 35.76 -29.13
C ASP A 112 -49.89 35.33 -27.90
N ALA A 113 -49.00 34.32 -28.01
CA ALA A 113 -48.24 33.83 -26.88
C ALA A 113 -47.03 34.72 -26.55
N PRO A 114 -46.81 35.15 -25.30
CA PRO A 114 -45.59 35.78 -24.86
C PRO A 114 -44.35 34.92 -25.10
N TYR A 115 -43.18 35.52 -25.32
CA TYR A 115 -41.92 34.75 -25.47
C TYR A 115 -41.60 33.90 -24.27
N MET A 116 -41.94 34.35 -23.07
CA MET A 116 -41.72 33.61 -21.85
C MET A 116 -42.47 32.24 -21.81
N ASP A 117 -43.63 32.15 -22.48
CA ASP A 117 -44.39 30.89 -22.53
C ASP A 117 -43.68 29.82 -23.38
N PHE A 118 -42.77 30.19 -24.24
CA PHE A 118 -41.89 29.30 -24.99
C PHE A 118 -40.60 29.00 -24.24
N MET A 119 -40.04 29.99 -23.57
CA MET A 119 -38.71 29.91 -22.95
C MET A 119 -38.77 29.21 -21.60
N LEU A 120 -39.71 29.57 -20.73
CA LEU A 120 -39.75 29.09 -19.35
C LEU A 120 -39.84 27.57 -19.24
N PRO A 121 -40.73 26.89 -19.98
CA PRO A 121 -40.83 25.43 -19.90
C PRO A 121 -39.56 24.70 -20.39
N ILE A 122 -38.84 25.28 -21.36
CA ILE A 122 -37.58 24.73 -21.84
C ILE A 122 -36.48 24.90 -20.76
N PHE A 123 -36.39 26.10 -20.17
CA PHE A 123 -35.46 26.35 -19.07
C PHE A 123 -35.71 25.42 -17.88
N GLU A 124 -36.98 25.21 -17.52
CA GLU A 124 -37.34 24.28 -16.43
C GLU A 124 -36.83 22.87 -16.70
N ILE A 125 -36.92 22.38 -17.93
CA ILE A 125 -36.44 21.03 -18.27
C ILE A 125 -34.92 20.97 -18.31
N LEU A 126 -34.26 21.96 -18.92
CA LEU A 126 -32.80 22.03 -18.98
C LEU A 126 -32.20 22.14 -17.58
N ILE A 127 -32.78 22.95 -16.71
CA ILE A 127 -32.33 23.14 -15.33
C ILE A 127 -32.67 21.93 -14.46
N SER A 128 -33.90 21.36 -14.60
CA SER A 128 -34.30 20.19 -13.80
C SER A 128 -33.44 18.96 -14.10
N GLY A 129 -33.02 18.79 -15.36
CA GLY A 129 -32.07 17.74 -15.74
C GLY A 129 -30.73 17.87 -15.01
N GLN A 130 -30.16 19.06 -14.93
CA GLN A 130 -28.92 19.34 -14.21
C GLN A 130 -29.11 19.21 -12.69
N LEU A 131 -30.20 19.74 -12.14
CA LEU A 131 -30.53 19.63 -10.73
C LEU A 131 -30.74 18.17 -10.28
N SER A 132 -31.34 17.34 -11.13
CA SER A 132 -31.53 15.93 -10.80
C SER A 132 -30.20 15.16 -10.73
N GLN A 133 -29.25 15.46 -11.62
CA GLN A 133 -27.89 14.89 -11.53
C GLN A 133 -27.16 15.35 -10.27
N LEU A 134 -27.21 16.65 -9.96
CA LEU A 134 -26.61 17.17 -8.73
C LEU A 134 -27.20 16.54 -7.47
N LYS A 135 -28.52 16.40 -7.39
CA LYS A 135 -29.19 15.72 -6.26
C LYS A 135 -28.78 14.26 -6.12
N ARG A 136 -28.61 13.54 -7.23
CA ARG A 136 -28.13 12.15 -7.19
C ARG A 136 -26.68 12.04 -6.74
N HIS A 137 -25.81 12.93 -7.22
CA HIS A 137 -24.44 12.99 -6.74
C HIS A 137 -24.38 13.30 -5.23
N GLU A 138 -25.21 14.22 -4.75
CA GLU A 138 -25.35 14.53 -3.33
C GLU A 138 -25.83 13.32 -2.51
N GLN A 139 -26.81 12.57 -3.02
CA GLN A 139 -27.30 11.35 -2.37
C GLN A 139 -26.21 10.27 -2.27
N ILE A 140 -25.45 10.03 -3.35
CA ILE A 140 -24.32 9.09 -3.35
C ILE A 140 -23.27 9.53 -2.33
N HIS A 141 -22.93 10.82 -2.35
CA HIS A 141 -21.98 11.41 -1.41
C HIS A 141 -22.39 11.18 0.05
N ASN A 142 -23.64 11.53 0.39
CA ASN A 142 -24.16 11.41 1.75
C ASN A 142 -24.21 9.94 2.20
N CYS A 143 -24.69 9.03 1.34
CA CYS A 143 -24.74 7.60 1.64
C CYS A 143 -23.36 7.01 1.96
N LEU A 144 -22.35 7.30 1.16
CA LEU A 144 -20.99 6.81 1.37
C LEU A 144 -20.31 7.47 2.57
N LEU A 145 -20.58 8.75 2.81
CA LEU A 145 -20.08 9.46 3.97
C LEU A 145 -20.69 8.91 5.28
N GLU A 146 -21.99 8.65 5.29
CA GLU A 146 -22.68 8.01 6.42
C GLU A 146 -22.12 6.60 6.69
N ALA A 147 -21.81 5.82 5.64
CA ALA A 147 -21.16 4.52 5.77
C ALA A 147 -19.80 4.64 6.47
N LEU A 148 -18.98 5.65 6.14
CA LEU A 148 -17.72 5.91 6.81
C LEU A 148 -17.94 6.31 8.28
N LEU A 149 -18.88 7.24 8.55
CA LEU A 149 -19.14 7.77 9.89
C LEU A 149 -19.83 6.76 10.82
N SER A 150 -20.47 5.74 10.29
CA SER A 150 -21.11 4.67 11.07
C SER A 150 -20.12 3.83 11.89
N GLY A 151 -18.81 3.94 11.59
CA GLY A 151 -17.76 3.18 12.27
C GLY A 151 -17.64 1.72 11.83
N GLY A 152 -18.40 1.29 10.80
CA GLY A 152 -18.35 -0.08 10.28
C GLY A 152 -17.17 -0.37 9.35
N GLY A 153 -16.27 0.61 9.15
CA GLY A 153 -15.05 0.46 8.36
C GLY A 153 -15.31 0.10 6.90
N PHE A 154 -14.40 -0.65 6.31
CA PHE A 154 -14.50 -1.07 4.91
C PHE A 154 -15.76 -1.87 4.59
N LEU A 155 -16.28 -2.64 5.54
CA LEU A 155 -17.51 -3.42 5.32
C LEU A 155 -18.71 -2.53 5.05
N SER A 156 -18.86 -1.42 5.78
CA SER A 156 -19.95 -0.45 5.57
C SER A 156 -19.85 0.22 4.20
N ILE A 157 -18.62 0.53 3.75
CA ILE A 157 -18.36 1.11 2.42
C ILE A 157 -18.76 0.09 1.32
N CYS A 158 -18.35 -1.18 1.46
CA CYS A 158 -18.73 -2.24 0.53
C CYS A 158 -20.26 -2.42 0.48
N GLN A 159 -20.93 -2.40 1.64
CA GLN A 159 -22.40 -2.54 1.72
C GLN A 159 -23.12 -1.38 1.04
N ALA A 160 -22.71 -0.14 1.34
CA ALA A 160 -23.30 1.04 0.72
C ALA A 160 -23.14 1.05 -0.80
N LEU A 161 -21.97 0.64 -1.30
CA LEU A 161 -21.74 0.49 -2.75
C LEU A 161 -22.56 -0.64 -3.35
N TYR A 162 -22.66 -1.77 -2.68
CA TYR A 162 -23.50 -2.87 -3.14
C TYR A 162 -24.97 -2.45 -3.26
N ASP A 163 -25.49 -1.71 -2.26
CA ASP A 163 -26.86 -1.20 -2.25
C ASP A 163 -27.10 -0.17 -3.37
N LEU A 164 -26.09 0.63 -3.71
CA LEU A 164 -26.15 1.62 -4.79
C LEU A 164 -26.02 1.00 -6.19
N LEU A 165 -25.13 0.01 -6.36
CA LEU A 165 -24.77 -0.54 -7.67
C LEU A 165 -25.47 -1.86 -8.01
N GLY A 166 -25.94 -2.60 -6.99
CA GLY A 166 -26.50 -3.95 -7.15
C GLY A 166 -25.48 -4.99 -7.65
N LYS A 167 -24.18 -4.75 -7.44
CA LYS A 167 -23.09 -5.56 -7.96
C LYS A 167 -22.10 -5.94 -6.87
N PRO A 168 -21.41 -7.11 -7.00
CA PRO A 168 -20.36 -7.51 -6.05
C PRO A 168 -19.24 -6.47 -5.95
N VAL A 169 -18.90 -6.10 -4.72
CA VAL A 169 -17.88 -5.10 -4.38
C VAL A 169 -16.83 -5.74 -3.51
N TYR A 170 -15.54 -5.48 -3.82
CA TYR A 170 -14.39 -5.98 -3.07
C TYR A 170 -13.44 -4.80 -2.76
N ILE A 171 -12.90 -4.78 -1.55
CA ILE A 171 -11.80 -3.91 -1.17
C ILE A 171 -10.57 -4.77 -0.92
N LEU A 172 -9.47 -4.42 -1.56
CA LEU A 172 -8.21 -5.14 -1.54
C LEU A 172 -7.12 -4.27 -0.91
N ASP A 173 -6.14 -4.92 -0.26
CA ASP A 173 -4.91 -4.25 0.17
C ASP A 173 -3.98 -3.96 -1.02
N LYS A 174 -2.85 -3.31 -0.75
CA LYS A 174 -1.80 -3.02 -1.75
C LYS A 174 -1.20 -4.26 -2.42
N SER A 175 -1.34 -5.43 -1.80
CA SER A 175 -0.83 -6.73 -2.31
C SER A 175 -1.92 -7.52 -3.05
N GLY A 176 -3.14 -6.99 -3.16
CA GLY A 176 -4.27 -7.65 -3.81
C GLY A 176 -5.05 -8.61 -2.90
N ASN A 177 -4.75 -8.66 -1.60
CA ASN A 177 -5.52 -9.49 -0.67
C ASN A 177 -6.86 -8.84 -0.36
N ILE A 178 -7.92 -9.63 -0.28
CA ILE A 178 -9.25 -9.14 0.07
C ILE A 178 -9.28 -8.72 1.54
N ILE A 179 -9.57 -7.45 1.80
CA ILE A 179 -9.81 -6.92 3.15
C ILE A 179 -11.28 -7.13 3.52
N ASN A 180 -12.19 -6.68 2.65
CA ASN A 180 -13.63 -6.82 2.82
C ASN A 180 -14.33 -6.97 1.48
N TYR A 181 -15.51 -7.58 1.49
CA TYR A 181 -16.34 -7.72 0.30
C TYR A 181 -17.81 -7.85 0.65
N VAL A 182 -18.68 -7.49 -0.30
CA VAL A 182 -20.11 -7.76 -0.28
C VAL A 182 -20.52 -8.30 -1.66
N CYS A 183 -21.13 -9.48 -1.67
CA CYS A 183 -21.66 -10.12 -2.86
C CYS A 183 -23.10 -10.60 -2.61
N GLY A 184 -23.90 -10.73 -3.66
CA GLY A 184 -25.29 -11.19 -3.56
C GLY A 184 -25.40 -12.66 -3.09
N LEU A 185 -26.63 -13.09 -2.85
CA LEU A 185 -26.99 -14.41 -2.31
C LEU A 185 -26.64 -15.63 -3.20
N LYS A 186 -26.02 -15.45 -4.37
CA LYS A 186 -25.63 -16.56 -5.25
C LYS A 186 -24.22 -17.04 -4.93
N PRO A 187 -24.06 -18.23 -4.32
CA PRO A 187 -22.76 -18.78 -3.93
C PRO A 187 -21.80 -19.04 -5.10
N GLU A 188 -22.33 -19.13 -6.33
CA GLU A 188 -21.57 -19.41 -7.54
C GLU A 188 -20.69 -18.24 -8.00
N GLN A 189 -20.94 -17.04 -7.46
CA GLN A 189 -20.19 -15.81 -7.74
C GLN A 189 -19.16 -15.46 -6.66
N ASN A 190 -18.98 -16.29 -5.65
CA ASN A 190 -17.95 -16.10 -4.64
C ASN A 190 -16.58 -16.49 -5.23
N PHE A 191 -15.79 -15.48 -5.61
CA PHE A 191 -14.40 -15.69 -6.02
C PHE A 191 -13.57 -16.05 -4.79
N SER A 192 -12.79 -17.13 -4.90
CA SER A 192 -11.86 -17.47 -3.84
C SER A 192 -10.67 -16.51 -3.86
N PHE A 193 -10.03 -16.34 -2.72
CA PHE A 193 -8.80 -15.55 -2.54
C PHE A 193 -7.71 -15.88 -3.59
N ILE A 194 -7.60 -17.14 -4.00
CA ILE A 194 -6.59 -17.62 -4.96
C ILE A 194 -6.85 -17.10 -6.38
N ASP A 195 -8.12 -17.00 -6.78
CA ASP A 195 -8.50 -16.61 -8.15
C ASP A 195 -8.18 -15.13 -8.44
N LEU A 196 -8.25 -14.26 -7.39
CA LEU A 196 -7.95 -12.84 -7.50
C LEU A 196 -6.44 -12.53 -7.47
N THR A 197 -5.65 -13.32 -6.74
CA THR A 197 -4.20 -13.11 -6.63
C THR A 197 -3.45 -13.43 -7.93
N GLU A 198 -3.86 -14.45 -8.68
CA GLU A 198 -3.24 -14.79 -9.97
C GLU A 198 -3.51 -13.73 -11.05
N ALA A 199 -4.75 -13.21 -11.09
CA ALA A 199 -5.12 -12.11 -12.00
C ALA A 199 -4.43 -10.79 -11.58
N TRP A 200 -4.20 -10.59 -10.28
CA TRP A 200 -3.56 -9.41 -9.71
C TRP A 200 -2.12 -9.22 -10.17
N LEU A 201 -1.32 -10.28 -10.22
CA LEU A 201 0.07 -10.25 -10.66
C LEU A 201 0.25 -9.75 -12.11
N GLN A 202 -0.80 -9.84 -12.95
CA GLN A 202 -0.80 -9.31 -14.31
C GLN A 202 -1.19 -7.82 -14.39
N ILE A 203 -1.93 -7.32 -13.38
CA ILE A 203 -2.51 -5.96 -13.39
C ILE A 203 -1.52 -4.91 -12.85
N ASP A 204 -0.60 -5.29 -11.96
CA ASP A 204 0.18 -4.36 -11.12
C ASP A 204 1.14 -3.42 -11.89
N GLN A 205 1.71 -3.85 -13.00
CA GLN A 205 2.70 -3.04 -13.74
C GLN A 205 2.08 -1.85 -14.50
N ASP A 206 0.86 -1.98 -14.97
CA ASP A 206 0.15 -0.92 -15.71
C ASP A 206 -0.56 0.10 -14.79
N LEU A 207 -0.86 -0.28 -13.55
CA LEU A 207 -1.62 0.54 -12.60
C LEU A 207 -0.79 1.63 -11.92
N LEU A 208 0.53 1.46 -11.83
CA LEU A 208 1.45 2.44 -11.23
C LEU A 208 1.45 3.81 -11.94
N ASN A 209 1.03 3.85 -13.21
CA ASN A 209 0.98 5.06 -14.04
C ASN A 209 -0.45 5.63 -14.19
N TYR A 210 -1.45 5.07 -13.49
CA TYR A 210 -2.83 5.51 -13.63
C TYR A 210 -3.19 6.61 -12.62
N PRO A 211 -4.03 7.61 -13.00
CA PRO A 211 -4.47 8.63 -12.06
C PRO A 211 -5.17 8.00 -10.85
N PRO A 212 -4.84 8.42 -9.63
CA PRO A 212 -5.44 7.87 -8.42
C PRO A 212 -6.95 8.16 -8.38
N ASN A 213 -7.69 7.27 -7.72
CA ASN A 213 -9.14 7.36 -7.52
C ASN A 213 -9.96 7.50 -8.82
N ARG A 214 -9.41 7.04 -9.96
CA ARG A 214 -10.11 6.96 -11.24
C ARG A 214 -10.42 5.51 -11.58
N SER A 215 -11.63 5.29 -12.09
CA SER A 215 -12.10 3.98 -12.49
C SER A 215 -11.45 3.50 -13.80
N ARG A 216 -11.08 2.23 -13.85
CA ARG A 216 -10.58 1.55 -15.06
C ARG A 216 -11.33 0.25 -15.27
N ARG A 217 -11.84 0.05 -16.48
CA ARG A 217 -12.38 -1.24 -16.91
C ARG A 217 -11.24 -2.14 -17.38
N ILE A 218 -11.19 -3.33 -16.84
CA ILE A 218 -10.22 -4.38 -17.20
C ILE A 218 -10.96 -5.68 -17.45
N LYS A 219 -10.41 -6.51 -18.33
CA LYS A 219 -10.86 -7.90 -18.49
C LYS A 219 -9.96 -8.77 -17.65
N SER A 220 -10.54 -9.52 -16.75
CA SER A 220 -9.81 -10.44 -15.90
C SER A 220 -10.37 -11.85 -16.06
N GLU A 221 -9.50 -12.85 -16.07
CA GLU A 221 -9.90 -14.24 -16.17
C GLU A 221 -9.98 -14.86 -14.77
N PHE A 222 -11.17 -15.32 -14.40
CA PHE A 222 -11.42 -16.01 -13.14
C PHE A 222 -12.01 -17.39 -13.43
N LYS A 223 -11.44 -18.44 -12.87
CA LYS A 223 -11.90 -19.84 -13.06
C LYS A 223 -12.10 -20.25 -14.53
N GLY A 224 -11.25 -19.74 -15.43
CA GLY A 224 -11.34 -20.01 -16.87
C GLY A 224 -12.49 -19.25 -17.58
N GLN A 225 -13.11 -18.27 -16.95
CA GLN A 225 -14.09 -17.38 -17.54
C GLN A 225 -13.60 -15.93 -17.52
N GLN A 226 -13.80 -15.21 -18.62
CA GLN A 226 -13.50 -13.78 -18.68
C GLN A 226 -14.63 -12.97 -18.04
N HIS A 227 -14.25 -12.09 -17.12
CA HIS A 227 -15.14 -11.15 -16.45
C HIS A 227 -14.70 -9.72 -16.72
N ASP A 228 -15.68 -8.86 -16.94
CA ASP A 228 -15.45 -7.42 -16.99
C ASP A 228 -15.43 -6.88 -15.55
N VAL A 229 -14.37 -6.19 -15.20
CA VAL A 229 -14.10 -5.68 -13.86
C VAL A 229 -13.82 -4.19 -13.92
N VAL A 230 -14.41 -3.43 -13.02
CA VAL A 230 -14.05 -2.03 -12.80
C VAL A 230 -13.18 -1.94 -11.55
N LEU A 231 -11.98 -1.38 -11.72
CA LEU A 231 -10.99 -1.21 -10.66
C LEU A 231 -10.73 0.27 -10.42
N VAL A 232 -10.65 0.65 -9.15
CA VAL A 232 -10.21 1.99 -8.71
C VAL A 232 -9.02 1.84 -7.77
N PRO A 233 -7.83 2.33 -8.14
CA PRO A 233 -6.70 2.42 -7.23
C PRO A 233 -7.01 3.43 -6.12
N VAL A 234 -6.90 3.01 -4.87
CA VAL A 234 -7.14 3.85 -3.70
C VAL A 234 -5.82 4.42 -3.21
N GLN A 235 -5.64 5.73 -3.36
CA GLN A 235 -4.42 6.42 -2.94
C GLN A 235 -4.64 7.13 -1.60
N ALA A 236 -3.77 6.82 -0.63
CA ALA A 236 -3.64 7.52 0.63
C ALA A 236 -2.18 7.94 0.84
N ASP A 237 -1.93 9.13 1.37
CA ASP A 237 -0.57 9.66 1.65
C ASP A 237 0.41 9.57 0.45
N ASN A 238 -0.04 9.89 -0.76
CA ASN A 238 0.72 9.79 -2.02
C ASN A 238 1.18 8.36 -2.41
N CYS A 239 0.64 7.32 -1.78
CA CYS A 239 0.93 5.93 -2.07
C CYS A 239 -0.37 5.17 -2.34
N ILE A 240 -0.32 4.12 -3.16
CA ILE A 240 -1.46 3.20 -3.30
C ILE A 240 -1.58 2.41 -1.99
N ALA A 241 -2.71 2.60 -1.29
CA ALA A 241 -3.03 1.90 -0.06
C ALA A 241 -3.79 0.60 -0.31
N GLY A 242 -4.55 0.55 -1.40
CA GLY A 242 -5.32 -0.59 -1.79
C GLY A 242 -6.12 -0.34 -3.07
N TYR A 243 -7.13 -1.17 -3.30
CA TYR A 243 -7.94 -1.12 -4.52
C TYR A 243 -9.39 -1.42 -4.20
N LEU A 244 -10.27 -0.77 -4.94
CA LEU A 244 -11.70 -1.03 -4.93
C LEU A 244 -12.07 -1.69 -6.25
N LEU A 245 -12.77 -2.82 -6.21
CA LEU A 245 -13.08 -3.66 -7.36
C LEU A 245 -14.58 -3.97 -7.40
N VAL A 246 -15.18 -3.83 -8.59
CA VAL A 246 -16.58 -4.20 -8.87
C VAL A 246 -16.64 -5.10 -10.09
N LEU A 247 -17.43 -6.17 -10.01
CA LEU A 247 -17.68 -7.09 -11.12
C LEU A 247 -18.87 -6.60 -11.95
N GLU A 248 -18.69 -6.48 -13.27
CA GLU A 248 -19.73 -6.02 -14.21
C GLU A 248 -20.44 -7.20 -14.91
N ASP A 249 -21.08 -8.10 -14.22
CA ASP A 249 -21.77 -9.29 -14.79
C ASP A 249 -22.72 -8.97 -15.96
N GLY A 250 -22.15 -8.72 -17.16
CA GLY A 250 -22.89 -8.50 -18.40
C GLY A 250 -23.60 -7.15 -18.55
N ILE A 251 -23.76 -6.38 -17.48
CA ILE A 251 -24.35 -5.03 -17.50
C ILE A 251 -23.29 -4.05 -17.03
N SER A 252 -22.82 -3.18 -17.92
CA SER A 252 -21.83 -2.16 -17.59
C SER A 252 -22.39 -1.11 -16.63
N LEU A 253 -21.55 -0.59 -15.74
CA LEU A 253 -21.87 0.57 -14.91
C LEU A 253 -22.07 1.80 -15.79
N ASP A 254 -23.13 2.55 -15.49
CA ASP A 254 -23.36 3.86 -16.08
C ASP A 254 -22.43 4.93 -15.46
N ASP A 255 -22.49 6.15 -15.99
CA ASP A 255 -21.68 7.26 -15.49
C ASP A 255 -21.91 7.55 -14.00
N GLN A 256 -23.10 7.26 -13.47
CA GLN A 256 -23.42 7.44 -12.06
C GLN A 256 -22.81 6.34 -11.19
N GLY A 257 -22.82 5.10 -11.67
CA GLY A 257 -22.14 3.98 -11.01
C GLY A 257 -20.62 4.17 -10.95
N LEU A 258 -20.04 4.65 -12.06
CA LEU A 258 -18.60 4.99 -12.08
C LEU A 258 -18.27 6.13 -11.11
N PHE A 259 -19.12 7.18 -11.06
CA PHE A 259 -18.97 8.26 -10.09
C PHE A 259 -19.05 7.76 -8.65
N ALA A 260 -20.02 6.91 -8.33
CA ALA A 260 -20.14 6.31 -7.00
C ALA A 260 -18.91 5.52 -6.62
N LEU A 261 -18.36 4.73 -7.54
CA LEU A 261 -17.18 3.93 -7.33
C LEU A 261 -15.90 4.80 -7.12
N GLU A 262 -15.70 5.84 -7.94
CA GLU A 262 -14.58 6.77 -7.80
C GLU A 262 -14.65 7.55 -6.47
N TYR A 263 -15.86 7.97 -6.09
CA TYR A 263 -16.06 8.65 -4.81
C TYR A 263 -15.83 7.70 -3.63
N ALA A 264 -16.29 6.45 -3.72
CA ALA A 264 -16.00 5.44 -2.71
C ALA A 264 -14.50 5.13 -2.61
N GLY A 265 -13.74 5.21 -3.69
CA GLY A 265 -12.28 5.17 -3.67
C GLY A 265 -11.69 6.27 -2.77
N THR A 266 -12.22 7.50 -2.88
CA THR A 266 -11.80 8.61 -2.02
C THR A 266 -12.17 8.38 -0.54
N ILE A 267 -13.38 7.86 -0.28
CA ILE A 267 -13.81 7.50 1.08
C ILE A 267 -12.97 6.35 1.65
N SER A 268 -12.67 5.35 0.83
CA SER A 268 -11.80 4.23 1.22
C SER A 268 -10.37 4.70 1.55
N ALA A 269 -9.86 5.73 0.86
CA ALA A 269 -8.56 6.33 1.18
C ALA A 269 -8.53 6.93 2.58
N LEU A 270 -9.63 7.57 3.01
CA LEU A 270 -9.76 8.09 4.37
C LEU A 270 -9.78 6.96 5.41
N GLU A 271 -10.48 5.85 5.12
CA GLU A 271 -10.50 4.69 6.02
C GLU A 271 -9.12 4.03 6.11
N PHE A 272 -8.39 3.86 5.00
CA PHE A 272 -7.01 3.38 5.01
C PHE A 272 -6.09 4.29 5.84
N SER A 273 -6.21 5.62 5.67
CA SER A 273 -5.41 6.58 6.46
C SER A 273 -5.75 6.50 7.94
N LYS A 274 -7.02 6.34 8.28
CA LYS A 274 -7.49 6.17 9.66
C LYS A 274 -6.96 4.87 10.27
N GLU A 275 -7.10 3.73 9.58
CA GLU A 275 -6.57 2.44 10.07
C GLU A 275 -5.06 2.49 10.28
N LYS A 276 -4.33 3.11 9.33
CA LYS A 276 -2.89 3.34 9.45
C LYS A 276 -2.56 4.18 10.67
N ALA A 277 -3.27 5.30 10.89
CA ALA A 277 -3.04 6.17 12.04
C ALA A 277 -3.31 5.46 13.38
N VAL A 278 -4.38 4.65 13.45
CA VAL A 278 -4.70 3.83 14.63
C VAL A 278 -3.59 2.81 14.87
N PHE A 279 -3.18 2.10 13.83
CA PHE A 279 -2.09 1.12 13.93
C PHE A 279 -0.77 1.75 14.38
N GLU A 280 -0.41 2.92 13.85
CA GLU A 280 0.80 3.66 14.26
C GLU A 280 0.71 4.14 15.70
N ALA A 281 -0.46 4.61 16.14
CA ALA A 281 -0.69 5.01 17.54
C ALA A 281 -0.57 3.82 18.49
N GLU A 282 -1.20 2.69 18.19
CA GLU A 282 -1.06 1.46 18.98
C GLU A 282 0.38 0.96 19.01
N ARG A 283 1.06 0.97 17.86
CA ARG A 283 2.48 0.60 17.75
C ARG A 283 3.36 1.45 18.65
N LYS A 284 3.11 2.77 18.68
CA LYS A 284 3.83 3.70 19.55
C LYS A 284 3.61 3.38 21.03
N VAL A 285 2.35 3.21 21.45
CA VAL A 285 2.01 2.89 22.85
C VAL A 285 2.62 1.55 23.29
N ARG A 286 2.60 0.53 22.42
CA ARG A 286 3.24 -0.78 22.66
C ARG A 286 4.76 -0.65 22.71
N GLY A 287 5.34 0.18 21.86
CA GLY A 287 6.78 0.45 21.80
C GLY A 287 7.27 1.14 23.08
N ASP A 288 6.58 2.19 23.51
CA ASP A 288 6.89 2.93 24.72
C ASP A 288 6.81 2.02 25.98
N LEU A 289 5.79 1.15 26.04
CA LEU A 289 5.68 0.16 27.11
C LEU A 289 6.84 -0.84 27.11
N LEU A 290 7.22 -1.34 25.93
CA LEU A 290 8.35 -2.27 25.81
C LEU A 290 9.67 -1.60 26.19
N GLU A 291 9.85 -0.33 25.85
CA GLU A 291 11.04 0.44 26.25
C GLU A 291 11.11 0.64 27.75
N ASP A 292 9.99 0.98 28.41
CA ASP A 292 9.89 1.03 29.88
C ASP A 292 10.29 -0.31 30.51
N LEU A 293 9.84 -1.44 29.94
CA LEU A 293 10.12 -2.80 30.43
C LEU A 293 11.59 -3.18 30.32
N ILE A 294 12.24 -2.92 29.18
CA ILE A 294 13.65 -3.29 28.96
C ILE A 294 14.63 -2.36 29.67
N SER A 295 14.25 -1.10 29.89
CA SER A 295 15.05 -0.13 30.64
C SER A 295 14.78 -0.16 32.15
N GLU A 296 13.78 -0.91 32.59
CA GLU A 296 13.30 -0.95 33.97
C GLU A 296 12.86 0.45 34.50
N ASN A 297 12.36 1.29 33.61
CA ASN A 297 11.92 2.65 33.93
C ASN A 297 10.48 2.68 34.43
N PHE A 298 10.20 1.99 35.54
CA PHE A 298 8.89 2.00 36.21
C PHE A 298 9.03 1.83 37.72
N SER A 299 8.21 2.53 38.48
CA SER A 299 8.23 2.46 39.94
C SER A 299 7.33 1.34 40.49
N LEU A 300 6.17 1.09 39.84
CA LEU A 300 5.17 0.13 40.27
C LEU A 300 4.89 -0.91 39.20
N GLU A 301 5.19 -2.19 39.46
CA GLU A 301 4.94 -3.30 38.57
C GLU A 301 3.47 -3.47 38.19
N GLU A 302 2.57 -3.28 39.16
CA GLU A 302 1.12 -3.36 38.92
C GLU A 302 0.61 -2.38 37.86
N ALA A 303 1.19 -1.15 37.81
CA ALA A 303 0.80 -0.15 36.84
C ALA A 303 1.18 -0.58 35.41
N VAL A 304 2.37 -1.17 35.27
CA VAL A 304 2.87 -1.68 34.00
C VAL A 304 2.07 -2.90 33.53
N ILE A 305 1.74 -3.82 34.47
CA ILE A 305 0.89 -4.97 34.18
C ILE A 305 -0.50 -4.52 33.69
N ARG A 306 -1.09 -3.51 34.33
CA ARG A 306 -2.38 -2.95 33.88
C ARG A 306 -2.26 -2.33 32.47
N ARG A 307 -1.22 -1.53 32.21
CA ARG A 307 -0.99 -0.96 30.87
C ARG A 307 -0.88 -2.06 29.80
N ALA A 308 -0.15 -3.13 30.08
CA ALA A 308 -0.04 -4.27 29.18
C ALA A 308 -1.38 -4.97 28.95
N SER A 309 -2.20 -5.13 30.01
CA SER A 309 -3.53 -5.73 29.91
C SER A 309 -4.48 -4.94 29.02
N PHE A 310 -4.44 -3.59 29.05
CA PHE A 310 -5.20 -2.73 28.12
C PHE A 310 -4.77 -2.94 26.65
N LEU A 311 -3.53 -3.35 26.41
CA LEU A 311 -3.01 -3.68 25.09
C LEU A 311 -3.21 -5.17 24.72
N ASN A 312 -4.02 -5.90 25.50
CA ASN A 312 -4.26 -7.34 25.35
C ASN A 312 -2.98 -8.19 25.43
N PHE A 313 -1.99 -7.76 26.24
CA PHE A 313 -0.74 -8.49 26.42
C PHE A 313 -0.54 -8.91 27.88
N ASN A 314 -0.28 -10.19 28.12
CA ASN A 314 -0.14 -10.77 29.45
C ASN A 314 1.33 -10.82 29.89
N LEU A 315 1.70 -10.03 30.90
CA LEU A 315 3.06 -10.02 31.49
C LEU A 315 3.26 -11.05 32.61
N ASN A 316 2.22 -11.76 33.08
CA ASN A 316 2.30 -12.73 34.17
C ASN A 316 2.71 -14.15 33.74
N VAL A 317 3.23 -14.30 32.54
CA VAL A 317 3.68 -15.54 31.93
C VAL A 317 5.20 -15.53 31.73
N LYS A 318 5.81 -16.64 31.33
CA LYS A 318 7.22 -16.64 30.93
C LYS A 318 7.37 -15.93 29.58
N LEU A 319 8.19 -14.89 29.56
CA LEU A 319 8.44 -14.04 28.40
C LEU A 319 9.93 -14.05 28.06
N ALA A 320 10.24 -14.06 26.78
CA ALA A 320 11.58 -13.90 26.25
C ALA A 320 11.65 -12.70 25.30
N VAL A 321 12.79 -12.01 25.29
CA VAL A 321 13.10 -10.97 24.34
C VAL A 321 13.89 -11.55 23.18
N PHE A 322 13.55 -11.15 21.96
CA PHE A 322 14.41 -11.34 20.79
C PHE A 322 14.72 -9.99 20.15
N ILE A 323 15.89 -9.88 19.53
CA ILE A 323 16.34 -8.67 18.84
C ILE A 323 16.72 -9.06 17.42
N ILE A 324 16.09 -8.43 16.44
CA ILE A 324 16.45 -8.54 15.03
C ILE A 324 17.26 -7.29 14.69
N ASN A 325 18.51 -7.46 14.29
CA ASN A 325 19.40 -6.36 13.92
C ASN A 325 19.68 -6.37 12.43
N ILE A 326 19.69 -5.17 11.83
CA ILE A 326 20.15 -4.98 10.45
C ILE A 326 21.68 -4.76 10.53
N ASP A 327 22.44 -5.75 10.06
CA ASP A 327 23.88 -5.72 10.16
C ASP A 327 24.48 -4.67 9.21
N HIS A 328 25.50 -3.94 9.70
CA HIS A 328 26.17 -2.89 8.94
C HIS A 328 25.26 -1.81 8.34
N PHE A 329 24.14 -1.52 9.00
CA PHE A 329 23.13 -0.56 8.54
C PHE A 329 23.73 0.83 8.23
N GLU A 330 24.66 1.32 9.05
CA GLU A 330 25.33 2.61 8.83
C GLU A 330 26.11 2.62 7.50
N LYS A 331 26.82 1.53 7.19
CA LYS A 331 27.52 1.39 5.91
C LYS A 331 26.56 1.35 4.74
N TYR A 332 25.43 0.64 4.90
CA TYR A 332 24.40 0.56 3.88
C TYR A 332 23.80 1.95 3.57
N VAL A 333 23.55 2.75 4.61
CA VAL A 333 23.05 4.14 4.49
C VAL A 333 24.07 5.03 3.78
N ILE A 334 25.36 4.96 4.14
CA ILE A 334 26.43 5.81 3.59
C ILE A 334 26.68 5.52 2.10
N TYR A 335 26.63 4.26 1.67
CA TYR A 335 26.93 3.87 0.28
C TYR A 335 25.77 4.19 -0.71
N GLN A 336 24.60 4.58 -0.22
CA GLN A 336 23.43 4.83 -1.06
C GLN A 336 22.98 6.31 -1.08
N THR A 337 23.89 7.27 -0.90
CA THR A 337 23.68 8.71 -0.64
C THR A 337 23.07 9.54 -1.79
N ASN A 338 21.96 9.16 -2.40
CA ASN A 338 21.32 10.13 -3.33
C ASN A 338 19.78 10.12 -3.39
N HIS A 339 19.02 9.84 -2.38
CA HIS A 339 17.52 10.04 -2.30
C HIS A 339 16.80 9.10 -1.30
N GLN A 340 17.30 8.88 -0.06
CA GLN A 340 17.00 7.58 0.54
C GLN A 340 16.56 7.52 1.99
N GLU A 341 16.10 8.60 2.58
CA GLU A 341 15.33 8.49 3.83
C GLU A 341 14.07 7.61 3.63
N ASN A 342 13.41 7.73 2.48
CA ASN A 342 12.24 6.92 2.14
C ASN A 342 12.55 5.42 2.04
N HIS A 343 13.68 5.05 1.45
CA HIS A 343 14.06 3.63 1.30
C HIS A 343 14.43 2.97 2.64
N ILE A 344 15.06 3.73 3.53
CA ILE A 344 15.35 3.27 4.90
C ILE A 344 14.07 3.01 5.68
N GLN A 345 13.11 3.92 5.57
CA GLN A 345 11.80 3.75 6.20
C GLN A 345 11.02 2.58 5.59
N GLU A 346 11.11 2.37 4.29
CA GLU A 346 10.53 1.21 3.61
C GLU A 346 11.07 -0.10 4.17
N ILE A 347 12.41 -0.23 4.31
CA ILE A 347 13.04 -1.43 4.87
C ILE A 347 12.57 -1.68 6.30
N LYS A 348 12.59 -0.66 7.15
CA LYS A 348 12.16 -0.77 8.56
C LYS A 348 10.69 -1.15 8.67
N SER A 349 9.83 -0.53 7.86
CA SER A 349 8.40 -0.84 7.82
C SER A 349 8.16 -2.27 7.34
N TYR A 350 8.84 -2.71 6.28
CA TYR A 350 8.74 -4.07 5.78
C TYR A 350 9.18 -5.11 6.82
N ILE A 351 10.30 -4.88 7.51
CA ILE A 351 10.77 -5.78 8.59
C ILE A 351 9.73 -5.84 9.70
N PHE A 352 9.19 -4.70 10.13
CA PHE A 352 8.18 -4.64 11.17
C PHE A 352 6.91 -5.39 10.75
N GLU A 353 6.36 -5.10 9.57
CA GLU A 353 5.16 -5.75 9.02
C GLU A 353 5.36 -7.26 8.90
N ASN A 354 6.50 -7.70 8.34
CA ASN A 354 6.80 -9.12 8.16
C ASN A 354 6.85 -9.88 9.52
N VAL A 355 7.50 -9.28 10.51
CA VAL A 355 7.55 -9.84 11.88
C VAL A 355 6.16 -9.83 12.51
N HIS A 356 5.43 -8.73 12.42
CA HIS A 356 4.07 -8.62 12.97
C HIS A 356 3.16 -9.70 12.38
N HIS A 357 3.14 -9.85 11.06
CA HIS A 357 2.34 -10.87 10.38
C HIS A 357 2.73 -12.30 10.76
N ALA A 358 4.03 -12.61 10.84
CA ALA A 358 4.50 -13.93 11.24
C ALA A 358 4.05 -14.34 12.65
N PHE A 359 3.79 -13.37 13.53
CA PHE A 359 3.37 -13.59 14.90
C PHE A 359 1.89 -13.33 15.19
N LEU A 360 1.06 -12.95 14.21
CA LEU A 360 -0.39 -12.75 14.41
C LEU A 360 -1.10 -13.98 15.00
N SER A 361 -0.73 -15.17 14.53
CA SER A 361 -1.30 -16.44 15.00
C SER A 361 -0.54 -17.05 16.19
N TYR A 362 0.48 -16.36 16.72
CA TYR A 362 1.26 -16.90 17.84
C TYR A 362 0.50 -16.75 19.17
N PRO A 363 0.43 -17.82 19.98
CA PRO A 363 -0.30 -17.79 21.24
C PRO A 363 0.21 -16.72 22.21
N GLY A 364 -0.65 -15.76 22.56
CA GLY A 364 -0.30 -14.63 23.43
C GLY A 364 0.26 -13.42 22.68
N GLY A 365 0.38 -13.47 21.36
CA GLY A 365 0.84 -12.35 20.53
C GLY A 365 2.32 -12.00 20.71
N VAL A 366 2.72 -10.91 20.12
CA VAL A 366 4.06 -10.31 20.23
C VAL A 366 3.95 -8.82 20.51
N MET A 367 4.80 -8.30 21.36
CA MET A 367 4.98 -6.85 21.53
C MET A 367 6.25 -6.46 20.80
N LEU A 368 6.17 -5.51 19.88
CA LEU A 368 7.25 -5.10 18.99
C LEU A 368 7.60 -3.62 19.18
N HIS A 369 8.89 -3.32 19.18
CA HIS A 369 9.42 -1.96 19.22
C HIS A 369 10.59 -1.81 18.24
N MET A 370 10.50 -0.82 17.34
CA MET A 370 11.59 -0.49 16.42
C MET A 370 12.47 0.59 17.05
N LYS A 371 13.71 0.25 17.36
CA LYS A 371 14.70 1.15 17.96
C LYS A 371 15.91 1.27 17.03
N SER A 372 16.11 2.45 16.46
CA SER A 372 17.21 2.71 15.50
C SER A 372 17.25 1.69 14.34
N ASN A 373 18.19 0.76 14.35
CA ASN A 373 18.37 -0.30 13.35
C ASN A 373 17.96 -1.70 13.85
N CYS A 374 17.36 -1.78 15.04
CA CYS A 374 16.95 -3.03 15.66
C CYS A 374 15.44 -3.08 15.82
N LEU A 375 14.85 -4.25 15.59
CA LEU A 375 13.48 -4.57 16.00
C LEU A 375 13.55 -5.45 17.25
N ILE A 376 12.99 -4.96 18.35
CA ILE A 376 12.92 -5.68 19.62
C ILE A 376 11.53 -6.31 19.72
N GLY A 377 11.47 -7.60 20.06
CA GLY A 377 10.23 -8.31 20.26
C GLY A 377 10.19 -9.00 21.63
N LEU A 378 9.06 -8.84 22.32
CA LEU A 378 8.75 -9.56 23.57
C LEU A 378 7.66 -10.59 23.29
N ILE A 379 7.92 -11.85 23.62
CA ILE A 379 7.09 -12.97 23.23
C ILE A 379 6.90 -13.96 24.38
N ARG A 380 5.74 -14.62 24.43
CA ARG A 380 5.46 -15.70 25.37
C ARG A 380 6.25 -16.95 25.02
N MET A 381 6.91 -17.54 26.02
CA MET A 381 7.73 -18.75 25.90
C MET A 381 7.43 -19.73 27.03
N GLU A 382 6.23 -20.30 27.06
CA GLU A 382 5.80 -21.30 28.04
C GLU A 382 5.46 -22.63 27.37
N GLY A 383 6.10 -23.71 27.84
CA GLY A 383 5.87 -25.08 27.38
C GLY A 383 6.99 -25.64 26.48
N GLU A 384 6.98 -26.93 26.29
CA GLU A 384 7.94 -27.63 25.46
C GLU A 384 7.72 -27.31 23.97
N GLY A 385 8.79 -27.06 23.24
CA GLY A 385 8.76 -26.83 21.79
C GLY A 385 8.64 -25.37 21.35
N HIS A 386 8.30 -24.38 22.22
CA HIS A 386 8.20 -22.97 21.83
C HIS A 386 9.51 -22.40 21.26
N GLU A 387 10.66 -22.84 21.77
CA GLU A 387 11.97 -22.43 21.24
C GLU A 387 12.14 -22.86 19.78
N LYS A 388 11.76 -24.10 19.45
CA LYS A 388 11.83 -24.61 18.08
C LYS A 388 10.90 -23.85 17.13
N VAL A 389 9.68 -23.55 17.58
CA VAL A 389 8.70 -22.78 16.80
C VAL A 389 9.19 -21.35 16.57
N LEU A 390 9.71 -20.70 17.63
CA LEU A 390 10.27 -19.36 17.52
C LEU A 390 11.44 -19.33 16.55
N ARG A 391 12.36 -20.29 16.64
CA ARG A 391 13.50 -20.41 15.72
C ARG A 391 13.07 -20.54 14.27
N GLN A 392 12.10 -21.40 14.00
CA GLN A 392 11.58 -21.62 12.64
C GLN A 392 10.99 -20.32 12.07
N LYS A 393 10.15 -19.62 12.85
CA LYS A 393 9.55 -18.35 12.43
C LYS A 393 10.61 -17.27 12.18
N LEU A 394 11.59 -17.12 13.08
CA LEU A 394 12.68 -16.14 12.91
C LEU A 394 13.55 -16.45 11.67
N GLN A 395 13.82 -17.72 11.39
CA GLN A 395 14.54 -18.15 10.19
C GLN A 395 13.75 -17.88 8.91
N GLU A 396 12.42 -18.06 8.95
CA GLU A 396 11.53 -17.73 7.85
C GLU A 396 11.53 -16.21 7.58
N ILE A 397 11.44 -15.41 8.63
CA ILE A 397 11.51 -13.94 8.55
C ILE A 397 12.83 -13.51 7.89
N ILE A 398 13.98 -14.07 8.32
CA ILE A 398 15.30 -13.77 7.70
C ILE A 398 15.26 -14.08 6.21
N ARG A 399 14.71 -15.24 5.81
CA ARG A 399 14.61 -15.63 4.40
C ARG A 399 13.75 -14.67 3.59
N ASN A 400 12.58 -14.30 4.11
CA ASN A 400 11.66 -13.37 3.45
C ASN A 400 12.31 -12.00 3.23
N ILE A 401 12.99 -11.48 4.26
CA ILE A 401 13.69 -10.20 4.17
C ILE A 401 14.85 -10.29 3.16
N LYS A 402 15.62 -11.38 3.20
CA LYS A 402 16.74 -11.59 2.26
C LYS A 402 16.27 -11.71 0.80
N THR A 403 15.11 -12.32 0.56
CA THR A 403 14.50 -12.41 -0.78
C THR A 403 14.12 -11.03 -1.30
N ARG A 404 13.54 -10.16 -0.46
CA ARG A 404 13.12 -8.81 -0.86
C ARG A 404 14.31 -7.85 -0.92
N PHE A 405 15.28 -7.98 0.01
CA PHE A 405 16.45 -7.11 0.14
C PHE A 405 17.75 -7.94 0.17
N PRO A 406 18.24 -8.46 -0.96
CA PRO A 406 19.39 -9.38 -1.00
C PRO A 406 20.69 -8.84 -0.43
N LYS A 407 20.85 -7.51 -0.39
CA LYS A 407 22.06 -6.81 0.10
C LYS A 407 22.06 -6.57 1.62
N ILE A 408 20.94 -6.87 2.30
CA ILE A 408 20.81 -6.66 3.74
C ILE A 408 21.07 -7.97 4.46
N ASN A 409 21.94 -7.91 5.46
CA ASN A 409 22.21 -9.02 6.38
C ASN A 409 21.47 -8.75 7.70
N ILE A 410 20.93 -9.82 8.27
CA ILE A 410 20.14 -9.74 9.50
C ILE A 410 20.62 -10.81 10.47
N SER A 411 20.93 -10.39 11.69
CA SER A 411 21.24 -11.25 12.82
C SER A 411 20.13 -11.18 13.86
N VAL A 412 19.89 -12.30 14.55
CA VAL A 412 18.85 -12.37 15.58
C VAL A 412 19.44 -12.98 16.85
N GLY A 413 19.36 -12.22 17.94
CA GLY A 413 19.67 -12.69 19.30
C GLY A 413 18.39 -12.95 20.09
N VAL A 414 18.37 -14.03 20.88
CA VAL A 414 17.23 -14.41 21.71
C VAL A 414 17.71 -14.67 23.15
N GLY A 415 17.11 -13.94 24.11
CA GLY A 415 17.34 -14.15 25.54
C GLY A 415 16.56 -15.33 26.10
N LYS A 416 16.83 -15.68 27.36
CA LYS A 416 16.09 -16.72 28.07
C LYS A 416 14.67 -16.24 28.44
N PRO A 417 13.71 -17.17 28.55
CA PRO A 417 12.38 -16.86 29.07
C PRO A 417 12.40 -16.70 30.59
N TYR A 418 11.86 -15.59 31.06
CA TYR A 418 11.70 -15.31 32.49
C TYR A 418 10.26 -15.02 32.85
N LYS A 419 9.90 -15.30 34.10
CA LYS A 419 8.65 -14.86 34.71
C LYS A 419 8.92 -13.63 35.57
N GLY A 420 8.01 -12.66 35.52
CA GLY A 420 8.10 -11.40 36.26
C GLY A 420 8.65 -10.25 35.44
N VAL A 421 8.06 -9.09 35.64
CA VAL A 421 8.25 -7.88 34.83
C VAL A 421 9.70 -7.39 34.83
N ARG A 422 10.36 -7.36 36.02
CA ARG A 422 11.77 -6.94 36.15
C ARG A 422 12.76 -7.82 35.40
N ASN A 423 12.42 -9.09 35.23
CA ASN A 423 13.32 -10.05 34.56
C ASN A 423 13.28 -9.91 33.03
N ILE A 424 12.41 -9.09 32.47
CA ILE A 424 12.36 -8.78 31.03
C ILE A 424 13.65 -8.09 30.59
N LYS A 425 14.20 -7.20 31.43
CA LYS A 425 15.51 -6.57 31.21
C LYS A 425 16.62 -7.59 31.10
N ASN A 426 16.67 -8.61 31.98
CA ASN A 426 17.68 -9.67 31.90
C ASN A 426 17.59 -10.42 30.56
N SER A 427 16.36 -10.73 30.10
CA SER A 427 16.17 -11.36 28.79
C SER A 427 16.64 -10.48 27.63
N TYR A 428 16.42 -9.16 27.73
CA TYR A 428 16.89 -8.19 26.75
C TYR A 428 18.44 -8.13 26.69
N GLU A 429 19.12 -8.02 27.82
CA GLU A 429 20.57 -7.99 27.92
C GLU A 429 21.21 -9.30 27.39
N GLU A 430 20.57 -10.45 27.68
CA GLU A 430 20.96 -11.74 27.13
C GLU A 430 20.76 -11.83 25.60
N ALA A 431 19.65 -11.30 25.07
CA ALA A 431 19.40 -11.23 23.63
C ALA A 431 20.43 -10.33 22.92
N GLU A 432 20.75 -9.18 23.53
CA GLU A 432 21.78 -8.27 23.02
C GLU A 432 23.17 -8.92 23.03
N THR A 433 23.51 -9.65 24.10
CA THR A 433 24.78 -10.41 24.17
C THR A 433 24.83 -11.50 23.10
N SER A 434 23.71 -12.21 22.86
CA SER A 434 23.63 -13.24 21.82
C SER A 434 23.88 -12.66 20.44
N LEU A 435 23.30 -11.50 20.15
CA LEU A 435 23.48 -10.77 18.89
C LEU A 435 24.94 -10.33 18.70
N LYS A 436 25.54 -9.71 19.71
CA LYS A 436 26.92 -9.21 19.65
C LYS A 436 27.93 -10.36 19.47
N VAL A 437 27.76 -11.44 20.21
CA VAL A 437 28.64 -12.63 20.09
C VAL A 437 28.49 -13.27 18.70
N GLU A 438 27.27 -13.35 18.14
CA GLU A 438 27.06 -13.92 16.81
C GLU A 438 27.77 -13.09 15.71
N GLN A 439 27.68 -11.77 15.78
CA GLN A 439 28.38 -10.88 14.84
C GLN A 439 29.89 -11.09 14.84
N TYR A 440 30.50 -11.38 16.01
CA TYR A 440 31.93 -11.67 16.13
C TYR A 440 32.30 -13.07 15.64
N LEU A 441 31.46 -14.09 15.93
CA LEU A 441 31.84 -15.48 15.65
C LEU A 441 31.60 -15.90 14.19
N ASN A 442 30.48 -15.48 13.60
CA ASN A 442 30.01 -16.00 12.32
C ASN A 442 29.77 -14.93 11.26
N GLY A 443 29.98 -13.66 11.59
CA GLY A 443 29.73 -12.55 10.64
C GLY A 443 28.27 -12.23 10.39
N GLY A 444 27.35 -12.76 11.20
CA GLY A 444 25.91 -12.48 11.11
C GLY A 444 25.09 -13.53 10.36
N GLU A 445 23.81 -13.20 10.09
CA GLU A 445 22.84 -14.02 9.35
C GLU A 445 22.28 -15.26 10.08
N LYS A 446 22.35 -15.34 11.41
CA LYS A 446 21.83 -16.47 12.18
C LYS A 446 20.93 -16.06 13.33
N VAL A 447 20.11 -17.01 13.77
CA VAL A 447 19.31 -16.94 15.00
C VAL A 447 20.07 -17.65 16.10
N VAL A 448 20.50 -16.91 17.12
CA VAL A 448 21.28 -17.43 18.26
C VAL A 448 20.52 -17.21 19.56
N PHE A 449 20.35 -18.29 20.31
CA PHE A 449 19.78 -18.25 21.64
C PHE A 449 20.90 -18.15 22.68
N PHE A 450 20.68 -17.35 23.71
CA PHE A 450 21.67 -17.13 24.77
C PHE A 450 22.19 -18.42 25.39
N GLN A 451 21.33 -19.45 25.49
CA GLN A 451 21.71 -20.75 26.03
C GLN A 451 22.79 -21.47 25.18
N GLU A 452 22.86 -21.17 23.87
CA GLU A 452 23.78 -21.80 22.93
C GLU A 452 25.19 -21.18 22.96
N LEU A 453 25.33 -19.99 23.53
CA LEU A 453 26.61 -19.30 23.62
C LEU A 453 27.67 -20.06 24.46
N GLY A 454 27.22 -20.91 25.38
CA GLY A 454 28.13 -21.66 26.24
C GLY A 454 29.11 -20.75 26.96
N LEU A 455 30.41 -20.99 26.76
CA LEU A 455 31.49 -20.22 27.40
C LEU A 455 31.55 -18.76 26.90
N TYR A 456 31.13 -18.48 25.67
CA TYR A 456 31.24 -17.14 25.09
C TYR A 456 30.45 -16.06 25.86
N ARG A 457 29.38 -16.42 26.60
CA ARG A 457 28.64 -15.49 27.46
C ARG A 457 29.53 -14.89 28.57
N PHE A 458 30.41 -15.69 29.18
CA PHE A 458 31.34 -15.21 30.20
C PHE A 458 32.51 -14.44 29.58
N LEU A 459 33.03 -14.95 28.46
CA LEU A 459 34.15 -14.31 27.78
C LEU A 459 33.76 -12.93 27.24
N TYR A 460 32.51 -12.76 26.83
CA TYR A 460 32.06 -11.45 26.34
C TYR A 460 32.00 -10.39 27.44
N GLU A 461 31.65 -10.75 28.68
CA GLU A 461 31.67 -9.82 29.83
C GLU A 461 33.07 -9.33 30.13
N LEU A 462 34.11 -10.11 29.81
CA LEU A 462 35.52 -9.76 29.99
C LEU A 462 36.08 -8.96 28.81
N LYS A 463 35.27 -8.76 27.76
CA LYS A 463 35.75 -8.05 26.56
C LYS A 463 36.28 -6.65 26.89
N GLY A 464 37.47 -6.36 26.36
CA GLY A 464 38.16 -5.09 26.59
C GLY A 464 38.94 -5.03 27.90
N SER A 465 38.94 -6.10 28.73
CA SER A 465 39.81 -6.15 29.90
C SER A 465 41.26 -6.39 29.49
N GLU A 466 42.17 -5.70 30.13
CA GLU A 466 43.63 -5.85 29.90
C GLU A 466 44.13 -7.26 30.27
N THR A 467 43.53 -7.85 31.30
CA THR A 467 43.78 -9.24 31.71
C THR A 467 43.48 -10.25 30.62
N MET A 468 42.36 -10.09 29.92
CA MET A 468 41.98 -10.97 28.80
C MET A 468 42.96 -10.85 27.64
N LYS A 469 43.36 -9.63 27.30
CA LYS A 469 44.35 -9.35 26.25
C LYS A 469 45.71 -9.94 26.59
N THR A 470 46.19 -9.70 27.80
CA THR A 470 47.47 -10.24 28.27
C THR A 470 47.51 -11.76 28.21
N PHE A 471 46.45 -12.42 28.72
CA PHE A 471 46.36 -13.88 28.69
C PHE A 471 46.34 -14.44 27.25
N HIS A 472 45.65 -13.80 26.35
CA HIS A 472 45.66 -14.18 24.93
C HIS A 472 47.06 -13.99 24.31
N ASP A 473 47.68 -12.85 24.54
CA ASP A 473 48.96 -12.50 23.93
C ASP A 473 50.12 -13.38 24.44
N GLU A 474 50.04 -13.82 25.69
CA GLU A 474 51.03 -14.77 26.27
C GLU A 474 51.02 -16.14 25.57
N ILE A 475 49.91 -16.56 24.94
CA ILE A 475 49.77 -17.88 24.32
C ILE A 475 49.64 -17.76 22.81
N VAL A 476 48.51 -17.21 22.31
CA VAL A 476 48.23 -17.11 20.87
C VAL A 476 49.04 -15.99 20.22
N GLY A 477 49.31 -14.91 20.94
CA GLY A 477 50.17 -13.84 20.45
C GLY A 477 51.60 -14.34 20.11
N LYS A 478 52.17 -15.22 20.93
CA LYS A 478 53.46 -15.84 20.62
C LYS A 478 53.43 -16.71 19.36
N LEU A 479 52.33 -17.44 19.14
CA LEU A 479 52.13 -18.23 17.92
C LEU A 479 51.97 -17.36 16.69
N LYS A 480 51.19 -16.26 16.76
CA LYS A 480 51.05 -15.29 15.68
C LYS A 480 52.39 -14.66 15.32
N GLN A 481 53.16 -14.22 16.32
CA GLN A 481 54.49 -13.67 16.12
C GLN A 481 55.45 -14.66 15.43
N TYR A 482 55.38 -15.96 15.83
CA TYR A 482 56.15 -17.01 15.17
C TYR A 482 55.71 -17.26 13.73
N ASP A 483 54.38 -17.26 13.48
CA ASP A 483 53.83 -17.43 12.13
C ASP A 483 54.25 -16.30 11.18
N ASP A 484 54.24 -15.04 11.66
CA ASP A 484 54.68 -13.87 10.90
C ASP A 484 56.20 -13.93 10.57
N GLN A 485 57.04 -14.34 11.53
CA GLN A 485 58.48 -14.42 11.35
C GLN A 485 58.92 -15.58 10.45
N ASN A 486 58.20 -16.71 10.48
CA ASN A 486 58.64 -17.94 9.82
C ASN A 486 57.72 -18.34 8.65
N HIS A 487 56.76 -17.48 8.25
CA HIS A 487 55.77 -17.79 7.24
C HIS A 487 55.11 -19.15 7.47
N SER A 488 54.79 -19.43 8.71
CA SER A 488 54.20 -20.70 9.16
C SER A 488 52.69 -20.54 9.43
N ASN A 489 52.00 -21.63 9.74
CA ASN A 489 50.56 -21.66 10.00
C ASN A 489 50.25 -22.39 11.31
N MET A 490 50.93 -22.01 12.41
CA MET A 490 50.78 -22.68 13.72
C MET A 490 49.42 -22.41 14.33
N VAL A 491 48.93 -21.15 14.27
CA VAL A 491 47.59 -20.79 14.75
C VAL A 491 46.51 -21.56 14.00
N HIS A 492 46.60 -21.61 12.66
CA HIS A 492 45.64 -22.36 11.84
C HIS A 492 45.69 -23.87 12.12
N THR A 493 46.91 -24.41 12.36
CA THR A 493 47.08 -25.81 12.74
C THR A 493 46.47 -26.09 14.11
N LEU A 494 46.60 -25.20 15.08
CA LEU A 494 46.03 -25.33 16.42
C LEU A 494 44.47 -25.33 16.35
N ILE A 495 43.89 -24.45 15.57
CA ILE A 495 42.44 -24.40 15.34
C ILE A 495 41.93 -25.71 14.73
N SER A 496 42.57 -26.16 13.64
CA SER A 496 42.23 -27.44 13.00
C SER A 496 42.40 -28.63 13.91
N TYR A 497 43.45 -28.65 14.75
CA TYR A 497 43.72 -29.72 15.67
C TYR A 497 42.63 -29.87 16.75
N PHE A 498 42.17 -28.77 17.33
CA PHE A 498 41.06 -28.79 18.27
C PHE A 498 39.71 -29.10 17.60
N LYS A 499 39.48 -28.58 16.39
CA LYS A 499 38.25 -28.91 15.60
C LYS A 499 38.12 -30.40 15.31
N ASN A 500 39.23 -31.10 15.20
CA ASN A 500 39.31 -32.53 14.95
C ASN A 500 39.56 -33.36 16.21
N ASP A 501 39.16 -32.91 17.39
CA ASP A 501 39.27 -33.60 18.69
C ASP A 501 40.71 -34.03 18.99
N CYS A 502 41.69 -33.24 18.67
CA CYS A 502 43.13 -33.53 18.83
C CYS A 502 43.59 -34.80 18.06
N ASN A 503 42.88 -35.17 16.98
CA ASN A 503 43.22 -36.34 16.18
C ASN A 503 44.13 -35.97 15.01
N LEU A 504 45.40 -36.43 15.08
CA LEU A 504 46.43 -36.16 14.10
C LEU A 504 46.07 -36.54 12.66
N ASN A 505 45.37 -37.67 12.46
CA ASN A 505 45.00 -38.15 11.13
C ASN A 505 43.86 -37.30 10.50
N ARG A 506 42.85 -36.91 11.30
CA ARG A 506 41.77 -36.04 10.84
C ARG A 506 42.29 -34.62 10.55
N THR A 507 43.15 -34.08 11.42
CA THR A 507 43.80 -32.78 11.23
C THR A 507 44.68 -32.75 9.98
N ALA A 508 45.44 -33.83 9.70
CA ALA A 508 46.24 -33.94 8.49
C ALA A 508 45.38 -33.86 7.22
N LYS A 509 44.19 -34.52 7.22
CA LYS A 509 43.22 -34.45 6.13
C LYS A 509 42.60 -33.06 5.98
N ASP A 510 42.21 -32.44 7.09
CA ASP A 510 41.60 -31.09 7.10
C ASP A 510 42.56 -30.01 6.57
N LEU A 511 43.87 -30.15 6.90
CA LEU A 511 44.90 -29.23 6.46
C LEU A 511 45.60 -29.60 5.13
N TYR A 512 45.23 -30.70 4.51
CA TYR A 512 45.83 -31.23 3.28
C TYR A 512 47.35 -31.41 3.37
N ILE A 513 47.87 -31.87 4.55
CA ILE A 513 49.30 -32.13 4.78
C ILE A 513 49.52 -33.54 5.30
N HIS A 514 50.78 -34.00 5.25
CA HIS A 514 51.14 -35.31 5.77
C HIS A 514 51.04 -35.34 7.31
N LYS A 515 50.67 -36.47 7.89
CA LYS A 515 50.55 -36.68 9.35
C LYS A 515 51.83 -36.26 10.11
N ASN A 516 53.01 -36.56 9.58
CA ASN A 516 54.27 -36.19 10.22
C ASN A 516 54.44 -34.68 10.32
N SER A 517 53.96 -33.93 9.35
CA SER A 517 53.96 -32.46 9.39
C SER A 517 53.04 -31.92 10.50
N VAL A 518 51.88 -32.58 10.73
CA VAL A 518 51.01 -32.22 11.86
C VAL A 518 51.70 -32.50 13.18
N ILE A 519 52.33 -33.67 13.33
CA ILE A 519 53.11 -34.03 14.54
C ILE A 519 54.20 -32.99 14.82
N TYR A 520 54.95 -32.60 13.80
CA TYR A 520 55.99 -31.57 13.92
C TYR A 520 55.37 -30.23 14.39
N ARG A 521 54.30 -29.78 13.74
CA ARG A 521 53.65 -28.52 14.08
C ARG A 521 53.07 -28.52 15.50
N VAL A 522 52.45 -29.61 15.92
CA VAL A 522 51.90 -29.78 17.28
C VAL A 522 53.05 -29.69 18.32
N LYS A 523 54.15 -30.37 18.10
CA LYS A 523 55.33 -30.25 18.98
C LYS A 523 55.91 -28.84 19.01
N LYS A 524 55.92 -28.18 17.85
CA LYS A 524 56.40 -26.79 17.75
C LYS A 524 55.49 -25.82 18.49
N ILE A 525 54.18 -26.03 18.47
CA ILE A 525 53.23 -25.26 19.26
C ILE A 525 53.49 -25.43 20.75
N GLU A 526 53.76 -26.68 21.22
CA GLU A 526 54.14 -26.94 22.62
C GLU A 526 55.43 -26.21 23.01
N GLU A 527 56.44 -26.21 22.12
CA GLU A 527 57.71 -25.49 22.37
C GLU A 527 57.52 -23.98 22.48
N ILE A 528 56.73 -23.38 21.61
CA ILE A 528 56.52 -21.91 21.56
C ILE A 528 55.67 -21.45 22.76
N THR A 529 54.60 -22.17 23.08
CA THR A 529 53.67 -21.80 24.15
C THR A 529 54.09 -22.24 25.53
N GLY A 530 54.96 -23.27 25.63
CA GLY A 530 55.31 -23.95 26.88
C GLY A 530 54.21 -24.85 27.44
N LEU A 531 53.06 -24.99 26.73
CA LEU A 531 51.90 -25.76 27.14
C LEU A 531 51.86 -27.13 26.44
N LYS A 532 51.51 -28.19 27.16
CA LYS A 532 51.49 -29.55 26.63
C LYS A 532 50.09 -30.07 26.35
N PHE A 533 49.87 -30.62 25.18
CA PHE A 533 48.57 -31.22 24.83
C PHE A 533 48.24 -32.48 25.66
N SER A 534 49.21 -33.08 26.29
CA SER A 534 48.99 -34.21 27.22
C SER A 534 48.39 -33.78 28.57
N ASN A 535 48.59 -32.51 28.96
CA ASN A 535 48.05 -31.92 30.18
C ASN A 535 46.64 -31.38 29.91
N PRO A 536 45.60 -31.80 30.66
CA PRO A 536 44.23 -31.29 30.48
C PRO A 536 44.09 -29.77 30.69
N GLU A 537 44.77 -29.20 31.68
CA GLU A 537 44.73 -27.77 31.99
C GLU A 537 45.38 -26.94 30.88
N ASP A 538 46.52 -27.36 30.35
CA ASP A 538 47.17 -26.70 29.24
C ASP A 538 46.31 -26.72 27.96
N ARG A 539 45.68 -27.86 27.68
CA ARG A 539 44.71 -27.97 26.57
C ARG A 539 43.55 -27.01 26.73
N PHE A 540 43.01 -26.90 27.95
CA PHE A 540 41.92 -25.96 28.23
C PHE A 540 42.37 -24.50 28.01
N ASN A 541 43.57 -24.14 28.51
CA ASN A 541 44.13 -22.79 28.31
C ASN A 541 44.36 -22.46 26.83
N LEU A 542 44.89 -23.39 26.04
CA LEU A 542 45.03 -23.23 24.59
C LEU A 542 43.65 -23.05 23.88
N GLN A 543 42.67 -23.86 24.26
CA GLN A 543 41.32 -23.79 23.71
C GLN A 543 40.62 -22.48 24.08
N LEU A 544 40.78 -22.05 25.35
CA LEU A 544 40.26 -20.79 25.84
C LEU A 544 40.83 -19.61 25.06
N CYS A 545 42.15 -19.56 24.90
CA CYS A 545 42.81 -18.49 24.15
C CYS A 545 42.38 -18.42 22.68
N LEU A 546 42.14 -19.56 22.02
CA LEU A 546 41.60 -19.55 20.66
C LEU A 546 40.17 -18.97 20.63
N LYS A 547 39.34 -19.20 21.65
CA LYS A 547 38.01 -18.63 21.75
C LYS A 547 38.08 -17.11 22.04
N LEU A 548 39.05 -16.65 22.82
CA LEU A 548 39.28 -15.23 23.10
C LEU A 548 39.68 -14.45 21.85
N GLN A 549 40.41 -15.07 20.92
CA GLN A 549 40.82 -14.43 19.68
C GLN A 549 39.65 -13.75 18.95
N TYR A 550 38.47 -14.41 18.86
CA TYR A 550 37.28 -13.87 18.20
C TYR A 550 36.67 -12.67 18.94
N LEU A 551 37.02 -12.40 20.18
CA LEU A 551 36.48 -11.29 20.98
C LEU A 551 37.48 -10.12 21.12
N ILE A 552 38.78 -10.35 20.81
CA ILE A 552 39.85 -9.36 20.90
C ILE A 552 40.07 -8.65 19.54
N GLU A 553 39.91 -9.36 18.43
CA GLU A 553 39.91 -8.81 17.08
C GLU A 553 38.58 -8.06 16.78
#